data_12535a5e015c9a317a414c2da0820c2e
#
_entry.id   12535a5e015c9a317a414c2da0820c2e
#
_cell.length_a   1.000
_cell.length_b   1.000
_cell.length_c   1.000
_cell.angle_alpha   90.00
_cell.angle_beta   90.00
_cell.angle_gamma   90.00
#
_symmetry.space_group_name_H-M   'P 1'
#
loop_
_entity.id
_entity.type
_entity.pdbx_description
1 polymer ?
#
loop_
_entity_poly.entity_id
_entity_poly.type
_entity_poly.pdbx_seq_one_letter_code
_entity_poly.pdbx_strand_id
1 'polypeptide(L)'
;VRSGDIETVTANCKNDSFLQLEGTGVLSRNPLTNIKYHFVVTTAMLTRYCIDGGLEPEQAYRLSDFYILKMDSCTSVREVADLHHIMAKDFTGKMLLQKKSSVLSKPVIECINYIYSHIKERITIQDLAEHTGLSCNYLSRIFKQNLGISISDYIREQKIEKATHLLRYSDQSIVDIAAYLSFSSQSHFIQIFEGYTGLTPKKYRDKYYKSMW
;
A
#
# COMPACT_ATOMS: atom_id res chain seq x y z
N VAL A 1 2.62 13.62 -6.89
CA VAL A 1 2.50 12.18 -7.13
C VAL A 1 3.65 11.66 -7.98
N ARG A 2 3.82 12.10 -9.23
CA ARG A 2 4.89 11.64 -10.17
C ARG A 2 6.29 11.63 -9.56
N SER A 3 6.61 12.58 -8.68
CA SER A 3 7.90 12.65 -7.98
C SER A 3 8.05 11.68 -6.81
N GLY A 4 7.00 10.99 -6.39
CA GLY A 4 6.99 10.17 -5.19
C GLY A 4 7.06 10.98 -3.89
N ASP A 5 6.78 12.28 -3.93
CA ASP A 5 6.78 13.17 -2.77
C ASP A 5 5.51 12.97 -1.94
N ILE A 6 5.61 12.07 -0.97
CA ILE A 6 4.49 11.68 -0.13
C ILE A 6 4.15 12.74 0.92
N GLU A 7 5.11 13.58 1.31
CA GLU A 7 4.91 14.65 2.30
C GLU A 7 4.02 15.75 1.71
N THR A 8 4.35 16.24 0.52
CA THR A 8 3.53 17.23 -0.20
C THR A 8 2.12 16.69 -0.48
N VAL A 9 2.00 15.44 -0.94
CA VAL A 9 0.67 14.84 -1.19
C VAL A 9 -0.13 14.70 0.09
N THR A 10 0.50 14.31 1.20
CA THR A 10 -0.18 14.20 2.49
C THR A 10 -0.62 15.56 3.03
N ALA A 11 0.17 16.62 2.84
CA ALA A 11 -0.20 17.98 3.21
C ALA A 11 -1.41 18.48 2.40
N ASN A 12 -1.42 18.26 1.07
CA ASN A 12 -2.54 18.62 0.21
C ASN A 12 -3.83 17.85 0.58
N CYS A 13 -3.70 16.57 0.97
CA CYS A 13 -4.84 15.79 1.45
C CYS A 13 -5.43 16.34 2.76
N LYS A 14 -4.61 16.87 3.68
CA LYS A 14 -5.08 17.46 4.93
C LYS A 14 -5.90 18.75 4.71
N ASN A 15 -5.62 19.47 3.66
CA ASN A 15 -6.31 20.71 3.32
C ASN A 15 -7.63 20.50 2.55
N ASP A 16 -8.08 19.24 2.40
CA ASP A 16 -9.29 18.86 1.64
C ASP A 16 -9.35 19.49 0.23
N SER A 17 -8.19 19.70 -0.40
CA SER A 17 -8.05 20.39 -1.70
C SER A 17 -8.91 19.77 -2.81
N PHE A 18 -9.23 18.49 -2.71
CA PHE A 18 -10.11 17.79 -3.65
C PHE A 18 -11.58 18.23 -3.51
N LEU A 19 -12.01 18.70 -2.35
CA LEU A 19 -13.36 19.25 -2.14
C LEU A 19 -13.44 20.72 -2.56
N GLN A 20 -12.31 21.43 -2.58
CA GLN A 20 -12.20 22.82 -3.01
C GLN A 20 -12.02 22.85 -4.53
N LEU A 21 -13.12 22.62 -5.26
CA LEU A 21 -13.12 22.57 -6.73
C LEU A 21 -13.03 23.98 -7.37
N GLU A 22 -12.33 24.92 -6.74
CA GLU A 22 -12.12 26.26 -7.31
C GLU A 22 -11.41 26.14 -8.66
N GLY A 23 -12.04 26.68 -9.71
CA GLY A 23 -11.51 26.62 -11.09
C GLY A 23 -11.81 25.34 -11.85
N THR A 24 -12.55 24.37 -11.26
CA THR A 24 -13.00 23.18 -11.98
C THR A 24 -14.44 23.34 -12.46
N GLY A 25 -14.76 22.78 -13.65
CA GLY A 25 -16.11 22.82 -14.20
C GLY A 25 -17.10 21.96 -13.41
N VAL A 26 -18.39 22.28 -13.53
CA VAL A 26 -19.49 21.47 -13.00
C VAL A 26 -19.81 20.35 -14.01
N LEU A 27 -19.53 19.11 -13.65
CA LEU A 27 -19.74 17.92 -14.50
C LEU A 27 -21.12 17.28 -14.27
N SER A 28 -21.77 17.58 -13.15
CA SER A 28 -23.14 17.14 -12.84
C SER A 28 -23.82 18.10 -11.88
N ARG A 29 -25.15 18.22 -11.99
CA ARG A 29 -25.98 18.99 -11.04
C ARG A 29 -26.13 18.26 -9.69
N ASN A 30 -25.97 16.95 -9.66
CA ASN A 30 -25.96 16.17 -8.41
C ASN A 30 -24.55 16.23 -7.78
N PRO A 31 -24.40 16.70 -6.53
CA PRO A 31 -23.09 16.87 -5.90
C PRO A 31 -22.28 15.58 -5.79
N LEU A 32 -22.94 14.45 -5.47
CA LEU A 32 -22.27 13.17 -5.37
C LEU A 32 -21.79 12.69 -6.75
N THR A 33 -22.62 12.78 -7.76
CA THR A 33 -22.25 12.42 -9.13
C THR A 33 -21.15 13.34 -9.65
N ASN A 34 -21.21 14.64 -9.34
CA ASN A 34 -20.19 15.60 -9.73
C ASN A 34 -18.81 15.22 -9.17
N ILE A 35 -18.71 14.95 -7.88
CA ILE A 35 -17.43 14.57 -7.26
C ILE A 35 -16.93 13.21 -7.75
N LYS A 36 -17.82 12.25 -8.05
CA LYS A 36 -17.47 10.96 -8.66
C LYS A 36 -16.84 11.15 -10.04
N TYR A 37 -17.37 12.04 -10.88
CA TYR A 37 -16.77 12.35 -12.18
C TYR A 37 -15.40 12.99 -12.05
N HIS A 38 -15.23 13.94 -11.13
CA HIS A 38 -13.92 14.53 -10.84
C HIS A 38 -12.93 13.48 -10.32
N PHE A 39 -13.40 12.52 -9.52
CA PHE A 39 -12.57 11.41 -9.06
C PHE A 39 -12.04 10.56 -10.24
N VAL A 40 -12.91 10.18 -11.19
CA VAL A 40 -12.50 9.42 -12.39
C VAL A 40 -11.47 10.20 -13.22
N VAL A 41 -11.74 11.50 -13.47
CA VAL A 41 -10.80 12.36 -14.20
C VAL A 41 -9.44 12.42 -13.50
N THR A 42 -9.43 12.64 -12.18
CA THR A 42 -8.19 12.70 -11.41
C THR A 42 -7.46 11.35 -11.40
N THR A 43 -8.18 10.23 -11.30
CA THR A 43 -7.61 8.89 -11.37
C THR A 43 -6.92 8.66 -12.70
N ALA A 44 -7.56 9.04 -13.82
CA ALA A 44 -6.97 8.92 -15.16
C ALA A 44 -5.70 9.78 -15.31
N MET A 45 -5.71 11.00 -14.77
CA MET A 45 -4.52 11.88 -14.77
C MET A 45 -3.39 11.31 -13.92
N LEU A 46 -3.67 10.83 -12.72
CA LEU A 46 -2.67 10.20 -11.84
C LEU A 46 -2.07 8.96 -12.50
N THR A 47 -2.89 8.11 -13.09
CA THR A 47 -2.46 6.93 -13.83
C THR A 47 -1.46 7.32 -14.92
N ARG A 48 -1.82 8.32 -15.75
CA ARG A 48 -0.95 8.79 -16.84
C ARG A 48 0.37 9.36 -16.32
N TYR A 49 0.31 10.23 -15.31
CA TYR A 49 1.52 10.81 -14.72
C TYR A 49 2.44 9.78 -14.08
N CYS A 50 1.89 8.71 -13.51
CA CYS A 50 2.70 7.62 -12.95
C CYS A 50 3.34 6.77 -14.04
N ILE A 51 2.63 6.47 -15.13
CA ILE A 51 3.21 5.78 -16.31
C ILE A 51 4.34 6.61 -16.91
N ASP A 52 4.11 7.90 -17.14
CA ASP A 52 5.13 8.83 -17.63
C ASP A 52 6.32 8.99 -16.65
N GLY A 53 6.11 8.67 -15.39
CA GLY A 53 7.13 8.63 -14.33
C GLY A 53 7.86 7.29 -14.21
N GLY A 54 7.51 6.30 -15.05
CA GLY A 54 8.18 5.00 -15.11
C GLY A 54 7.44 3.86 -14.38
N LEU A 55 6.22 4.09 -13.89
CA LEU A 55 5.40 3.00 -13.35
C LEU A 55 4.93 2.10 -14.50
N GLU A 56 5.02 0.78 -14.29
CA GLU A 56 4.55 -0.21 -15.26
C GLU A 56 3.08 0.04 -15.63
N PRO A 57 2.72 0.15 -16.93
CA PRO A 57 1.36 0.47 -17.36
C PRO A 57 0.29 -0.46 -16.80
N GLU A 58 0.55 -1.77 -16.81
CA GLU A 58 -0.39 -2.77 -16.26
C GLU A 58 -0.65 -2.54 -14.77
N GLN A 59 0.38 -2.23 -14.00
CA GLN A 59 0.26 -1.94 -12.57
C GLN A 59 -0.52 -0.64 -12.33
N ALA A 60 -0.27 0.40 -13.13
CA ALA A 60 -0.96 1.66 -13.05
C ALA A 60 -2.46 1.54 -13.38
N TYR A 61 -2.80 0.79 -14.43
CA TYR A 61 -4.20 0.55 -14.81
C TYR A 61 -4.93 -0.31 -13.78
N ARG A 62 -4.33 -1.38 -13.26
CA ARG A 62 -4.94 -2.18 -12.18
C ARG A 62 -5.28 -1.35 -10.95
N LEU A 63 -4.39 -0.41 -10.60
CA LEU A 63 -4.62 0.49 -9.48
C LEU A 63 -5.76 1.47 -9.76
N SER A 64 -5.83 2.00 -10.97
CA SER A 64 -6.92 2.84 -11.47
C SER A 64 -8.27 2.13 -11.36
N ASP A 65 -8.36 0.93 -11.92
CA ASP A 65 -9.59 0.13 -11.92
C ASP A 65 -10.07 -0.18 -10.51
N PHE A 66 -9.13 -0.57 -9.61
CA PHE A 66 -9.42 -0.82 -8.22
C PHE A 66 -10.08 0.40 -7.53
N TYR A 67 -9.52 1.59 -7.72
CA TYR A 67 -10.05 2.80 -7.09
C TYR A 67 -11.36 3.28 -7.72
N ILE A 68 -11.54 3.15 -9.03
CA ILE A 68 -12.79 3.51 -9.70
C ILE A 68 -13.92 2.60 -9.24
N LEU A 69 -13.73 1.28 -9.20
CA LEU A 69 -14.72 0.34 -8.70
C LEU A 69 -15.06 0.59 -7.23
N LYS A 70 -14.06 0.92 -6.41
CA LYS A 70 -14.29 1.25 -5.00
C LYS A 70 -15.04 2.55 -4.82
N MET A 71 -14.79 3.56 -5.66
CA MET A 71 -15.52 4.83 -5.66
C MET A 71 -16.99 4.63 -6.03
N ASP A 72 -17.30 3.68 -6.91
CA ASP A 72 -18.67 3.44 -7.34
C ASP A 72 -19.60 3.10 -6.16
N SER A 73 -19.08 2.37 -5.18
CA SER A 73 -19.80 2.01 -3.95
C SER A 73 -19.93 3.15 -2.92
N CYS A 74 -19.28 4.30 -3.10
CA CYS A 74 -19.40 5.44 -2.19
C CYS A 74 -20.77 6.09 -2.30
N THR A 75 -21.37 6.43 -1.16
CA THR A 75 -22.72 6.99 -1.05
C THR A 75 -22.75 8.46 -0.64
N SER A 76 -21.60 9.02 -0.26
CA SER A 76 -21.48 10.44 0.13
C SER A 76 -20.27 11.13 -0.51
N VAL A 77 -20.35 12.45 -0.63
CA VAL A 77 -19.25 13.31 -1.10
C VAL A 77 -17.99 13.12 -0.24
N ARG A 78 -18.18 12.99 1.08
CA ARG A 78 -17.07 12.80 2.01
C ARG A 78 -16.34 11.47 1.81
N GLU A 79 -17.08 10.38 1.60
CA GLU A 79 -16.48 9.07 1.31
C GLU A 79 -15.63 9.11 0.02
N VAL A 80 -16.12 9.79 -1.02
CA VAL A 80 -15.35 9.95 -2.27
C VAL A 80 -14.08 10.76 -2.04
N ALA A 81 -14.15 11.84 -1.24
CA ALA A 81 -12.96 12.64 -0.92
C ALA A 81 -11.93 11.85 -0.10
N ASP A 82 -12.37 11.12 0.92
CA ASP A 82 -11.49 10.28 1.74
C ASP A 82 -10.82 9.19 0.88
N LEU A 83 -11.58 8.58 -0.03
CA LEU A 83 -11.04 7.60 -0.97
C LEU A 83 -10.02 8.23 -1.94
N HIS A 84 -10.28 9.45 -2.42
CA HIS A 84 -9.33 10.19 -3.26
C HIS A 84 -7.99 10.42 -2.53
N HIS A 85 -8.03 10.79 -1.25
CA HIS A 85 -6.82 10.96 -0.44
C HIS A 85 -6.02 9.65 -0.30
N ILE A 86 -6.72 8.52 -0.10
CA ILE A 86 -6.09 7.19 -0.04
C ILE A 86 -5.46 6.85 -1.38
N MET A 87 -6.17 7.03 -2.47
CA MET A 87 -5.71 6.79 -3.83
C MET A 87 -4.45 7.62 -4.16
N ALA A 88 -4.48 8.92 -3.90
CA ALA A 88 -3.35 9.80 -4.18
C ALA A 88 -2.08 9.39 -3.42
N LYS A 89 -2.22 8.96 -2.17
CA LYS A 89 -1.10 8.44 -1.36
C LYS A 89 -0.58 7.12 -1.89
N ASP A 90 -1.46 6.21 -2.33
CA ASP A 90 -1.05 4.91 -2.85
C ASP A 90 -0.30 5.04 -4.18
N PHE A 91 -0.81 5.83 -5.13
CA PHE A 91 -0.08 6.17 -6.35
C PHE A 91 1.29 6.80 -6.05
N THR A 92 1.36 7.70 -5.08
CA THR A 92 2.61 8.35 -4.68
C THR A 92 3.59 7.36 -4.05
N GLY A 93 3.10 6.46 -3.21
CA GLY A 93 3.89 5.38 -2.61
C GLY A 93 4.48 4.44 -3.66
N LYS A 94 3.69 4.07 -4.68
CA LYS A 94 4.18 3.27 -5.82
C LYS A 94 5.29 4.00 -6.58
N MET A 95 5.14 5.30 -6.84
CA MET A 95 6.17 6.11 -7.50
C MET A 95 7.44 6.25 -6.65
N LEU A 96 7.31 6.38 -5.34
CA LEU A 96 8.45 6.41 -4.43
C LEU A 96 9.22 5.09 -4.45
N LEU A 97 8.50 3.96 -4.41
CA LEU A 97 9.09 2.63 -4.53
C LEU A 97 9.76 2.43 -5.90
N GLN A 98 9.12 2.86 -7.00
CA GLN A 98 9.67 2.80 -8.34
C GLN A 98 10.98 3.59 -8.45
N LYS A 99 11.05 4.79 -7.89
CA LYS A 99 12.29 5.59 -7.84
C LYS A 99 13.37 4.93 -6.98
N LYS A 100 13.01 4.37 -5.83
CA LYS A 100 13.93 3.61 -5.00
C LYS A 100 14.43 2.36 -5.74
N SER A 101 13.58 1.66 -6.50
CA SER A 101 13.97 0.48 -7.28
C SER A 101 14.93 0.82 -8.43
N SER A 102 14.87 2.01 -9.01
CA SER A 102 15.88 2.46 -9.99
C SER A 102 17.27 2.71 -9.37
N VAL A 103 17.35 2.83 -8.04
CA VAL A 103 18.59 2.97 -7.27
C VAL A 103 18.97 1.65 -6.56
N LEU A 104 18.01 0.72 -6.43
CA LEU A 104 18.25 -0.58 -5.79
C LEU A 104 19.08 -1.50 -6.68
N SER A 105 20.00 -2.21 -6.07
CA SER A 105 20.74 -3.27 -6.77
C SER A 105 19.81 -4.43 -7.18
N LYS A 106 20.07 -5.02 -8.35
CA LYS A 106 19.27 -6.14 -8.89
C LYS A 106 18.97 -7.24 -7.85
N PRO A 107 19.93 -7.72 -7.04
CA PRO A 107 19.65 -8.74 -6.03
C PRO A 107 18.66 -8.29 -4.95
N VAL A 108 18.64 -7.00 -4.59
CA VAL A 108 17.66 -6.46 -3.62
C VAL A 108 16.26 -6.46 -4.20
N ILE A 109 16.11 -6.11 -5.48
CA ILE A 109 14.83 -6.20 -6.19
C ILE A 109 14.33 -7.64 -6.24
N GLU A 110 15.18 -8.60 -6.55
CA GLU A 110 14.86 -10.02 -6.56
C GLU A 110 14.39 -10.51 -5.18
N CYS A 111 15.05 -10.07 -4.09
CA CYS A 111 14.60 -10.36 -2.73
C CYS A 111 13.21 -9.78 -2.43
N ILE A 112 12.97 -8.54 -2.80
CA ILE A 112 11.67 -7.88 -2.59
C ILE A 112 10.56 -8.65 -3.32
N ASN A 113 10.79 -9.02 -4.58
CA ASN A 113 9.83 -9.79 -5.38
C ASN A 113 9.57 -11.18 -4.77
N TYR A 114 10.63 -11.85 -4.33
CA TYR A 114 10.50 -13.13 -3.64
C TYR A 114 9.68 -13.01 -2.35
N ILE A 115 9.98 -12.03 -1.51
CA ILE A 115 9.23 -11.77 -0.27
C ILE A 115 7.74 -11.54 -0.58
N TYR A 116 7.44 -10.75 -1.61
CA TYR A 116 6.06 -10.45 -2.00
C TYR A 116 5.29 -11.70 -2.44
N SER A 117 5.91 -12.54 -3.26
CA SER A 117 5.29 -13.76 -3.79
C SER A 117 5.11 -14.86 -2.72
N HIS A 118 6.00 -14.89 -1.71
CA HIS A 118 6.00 -15.90 -0.64
C HIS A 118 5.56 -15.36 0.74
N ILE A 119 4.85 -14.22 0.76
CA ILE A 119 4.48 -13.52 2.02
C ILE A 119 3.66 -14.38 3.00
N LYS A 120 2.98 -15.39 2.47
CA LYS A 120 2.19 -16.36 3.24
C LYS A 120 3.03 -17.48 3.86
N GLU A 121 4.30 -17.58 3.49
CA GLU A 121 5.20 -18.64 3.89
C GLU A 121 6.18 -18.17 4.96
N ARG A 122 6.91 -19.11 5.54
CA ARG A 122 8.06 -18.80 6.38
C ARG A 122 9.24 -18.48 5.47
N ILE A 123 9.62 -17.23 5.41
CA ILE A 123 10.76 -16.76 4.60
C ILE A 123 11.96 -16.58 5.51
N THR A 124 13.10 -17.17 5.12
CA THR A 124 14.40 -17.03 5.79
C THR A 124 15.40 -16.27 4.91
N ILE A 125 16.48 -15.78 5.51
CA ILE A 125 17.59 -15.17 4.76
C ILE A 125 18.26 -16.21 3.85
N GLN A 126 18.25 -17.47 4.26
CA GLN A 126 18.80 -18.57 3.48
C GLN A 126 18.02 -18.77 2.17
N ASP A 127 16.69 -18.75 2.22
CA ASP A 127 15.85 -18.89 1.02
C ASP A 127 16.15 -17.77 0.00
N LEU A 128 16.33 -16.54 0.49
CA LEU A 128 16.66 -15.39 -0.35
C LEU A 128 18.08 -15.47 -0.91
N ALA A 129 19.03 -15.98 -0.12
CA ALA A 129 20.40 -16.20 -0.54
C ALA A 129 20.49 -17.25 -1.66
N GLU A 130 19.77 -18.36 -1.51
CA GLU A 130 19.64 -19.41 -2.53
C GLU A 130 18.97 -18.87 -3.81
N HIS A 131 17.88 -18.09 -3.66
CA HIS A 131 17.17 -17.49 -4.80
C HIS A 131 18.04 -16.51 -5.60
N THR A 132 18.88 -15.71 -4.92
CA THR A 132 19.72 -14.70 -5.56
C THR A 132 21.12 -15.21 -5.94
N GLY A 133 21.51 -16.43 -5.51
CA GLY A 133 22.86 -16.97 -5.70
C GLY A 133 23.94 -16.26 -4.90
N LEU A 134 23.58 -15.53 -3.84
CA LEU A 134 24.48 -14.75 -3.01
C LEU A 134 24.63 -15.34 -1.61
N SER A 135 25.73 -15.01 -0.91
CA SER A 135 25.87 -15.39 0.50
C SER A 135 24.94 -14.56 1.39
N CYS A 136 24.41 -15.17 2.47
CA CYS A 136 23.53 -14.50 3.45
C CYS A 136 24.14 -13.20 4.00
N ASN A 137 25.46 -13.20 4.29
CA ASN A 137 26.15 -12.03 4.83
C ASN A 137 26.23 -10.89 3.82
N TYR A 138 26.55 -11.20 2.58
CA TYR A 138 26.60 -10.18 1.52
C TYR A 138 25.20 -9.61 1.24
N LEU A 139 24.21 -10.49 1.10
CA LEU A 139 22.82 -10.11 0.86
C LEU A 139 22.27 -9.22 1.97
N SER A 140 22.47 -9.58 3.25
CA SER A 140 22.04 -8.78 4.40
C SER A 140 22.67 -7.39 4.40
N ARG A 141 23.94 -7.28 4.03
CA ARG A 141 24.66 -6.01 3.95
C ARG A 141 24.09 -5.11 2.86
N ILE A 142 23.99 -5.61 1.62
CA ILE A 142 23.48 -4.78 0.50
C ILE A 142 22.01 -4.42 0.68
N PHE A 143 21.20 -5.32 1.24
CA PHE A 143 19.77 -5.04 1.52
C PHE A 143 19.64 -3.89 2.52
N LYS A 144 20.40 -3.95 3.63
CA LYS A 144 20.41 -2.88 4.63
C LYS A 144 20.99 -1.56 4.08
N GLN A 145 22.01 -1.61 3.23
CA GLN A 145 22.55 -0.42 2.57
C GLN A 145 21.54 0.24 1.63
N ASN A 146 20.74 -0.55 0.91
CA ASN A 146 19.77 -0.06 -0.07
C ASN A 146 18.47 0.44 0.60
N LEU A 147 17.97 -0.26 1.63
CA LEU A 147 16.65 0.00 2.23
C LEU A 147 16.70 0.60 3.65
N GLY A 148 17.88 0.65 4.27
CA GLY A 148 18.05 1.18 5.63
C GLY A 148 17.64 0.21 6.76
N ILE A 149 16.94 -0.88 6.45
CA ILE A 149 16.40 -1.86 7.41
C ILE A 149 16.92 -3.28 7.10
N SER A 150 16.85 -4.15 8.09
CA SER A 150 17.23 -5.56 7.88
C SER A 150 16.20 -6.32 7.04
N ILE A 151 16.62 -7.40 6.37
CA ILE A 151 15.73 -8.31 5.64
C ILE A 151 14.61 -8.84 6.56
N SER A 152 14.96 -9.24 7.79
CA SER A 152 13.99 -9.79 8.73
C SER A 152 12.95 -8.75 9.19
N ASP A 153 13.35 -7.49 9.36
CA ASP A 153 12.45 -6.41 9.69
C ASP A 153 11.55 -6.07 8.51
N TYR A 154 12.09 -6.05 7.29
CA TYR A 154 11.33 -5.84 6.07
C TYR A 154 10.25 -6.92 5.89
N ILE A 155 10.59 -8.21 6.08
CA ILE A 155 9.62 -9.31 6.01
C ILE A 155 8.50 -9.13 7.04
N ARG A 156 8.86 -8.76 8.29
CA ARG A 156 7.86 -8.50 9.35
C ARG A 156 6.94 -7.34 8.99
N GLU A 157 7.50 -6.24 8.52
CA GLU A 157 6.75 -5.04 8.09
C GLU A 157 5.76 -5.39 6.99
N GLN A 158 6.17 -6.11 5.96
CA GLN A 158 5.29 -6.54 4.86
C GLN A 158 4.17 -7.49 5.34
N LYS A 159 4.48 -8.41 6.26
CA LYS A 159 3.46 -9.28 6.87
C LYS A 159 2.46 -8.47 7.71
N ILE A 160 2.91 -7.49 8.46
CA ILE A 160 2.03 -6.62 9.26
C ILE A 160 1.17 -5.74 8.35
N GLU A 161 1.72 -5.18 7.28
CA GLU A 161 0.94 -4.43 6.30
C GLU A 161 -0.18 -5.29 5.70
N LYS A 162 0.13 -6.53 5.31
CA LYS A 162 -0.89 -7.47 4.83
C LYS A 162 -1.93 -7.80 5.90
N ALA A 163 -1.49 -7.97 7.16
CA ALA A 163 -2.41 -8.21 8.29
C ALA A 163 -3.36 -7.03 8.53
N THR A 164 -2.87 -5.78 8.44
CA THR A 164 -3.74 -4.60 8.59
C THR A 164 -4.82 -4.55 7.51
N HIS A 165 -4.49 -4.95 6.30
CA HIS A 165 -5.47 -5.05 5.21
C HIS A 165 -6.52 -6.14 5.50
N LEU A 166 -6.09 -7.34 5.91
CA LEU A 166 -7.01 -8.43 6.25
C LEU A 166 -7.92 -8.06 7.43
N LEU A 167 -7.37 -7.40 8.45
CA LEU A 167 -8.16 -6.93 9.60
C LEU A 167 -9.21 -5.89 9.24
N ARG A 168 -8.98 -5.08 8.21
CA ARG A 168 -9.91 -4.02 7.76
C ARG A 168 -11.00 -4.53 6.83
N TYR A 169 -10.69 -5.52 6.00
CA TYR A 169 -11.51 -5.86 4.83
C TYR A 169 -11.91 -7.35 4.78
N SER A 170 -11.67 -8.12 5.85
CA SER A 170 -12.11 -9.52 5.92
C SER A 170 -12.57 -9.90 7.32
N ASP A 171 -13.43 -10.93 7.39
CA ASP A 171 -13.94 -11.51 8.65
C ASP A 171 -13.03 -12.60 9.22
N GLN A 172 -11.85 -12.82 8.63
CA GLN A 172 -10.92 -13.84 9.08
C GLN A 172 -10.57 -13.62 10.56
N SER A 173 -10.54 -14.69 11.34
CA SER A 173 -10.14 -14.60 12.74
C SER A 173 -8.67 -14.15 12.89
N ILE A 174 -8.33 -13.58 14.05
CA ILE A 174 -6.94 -13.18 14.34
C ILE A 174 -6.00 -14.40 14.30
N VAL A 175 -6.50 -15.57 14.69
CA VAL A 175 -5.77 -16.84 14.62
C VAL A 175 -5.49 -17.23 13.17
N ASP A 176 -6.52 -17.14 12.32
CA ASP A 176 -6.38 -17.48 10.89
C ASP A 176 -5.44 -16.53 10.17
N ILE A 177 -5.49 -15.22 10.47
CA ILE A 177 -4.56 -14.24 9.91
C ILE A 177 -3.12 -14.54 10.34
N ALA A 178 -2.90 -14.87 11.61
CA ALA A 178 -1.57 -15.24 12.09
C ALA A 178 -1.04 -16.50 11.40
N ALA A 179 -1.89 -17.52 11.24
CA ALA A 179 -1.55 -18.76 10.53
C ALA A 179 -1.33 -18.50 9.03
N TYR A 180 -2.21 -17.73 8.37
CA TYR A 180 -2.10 -17.38 6.96
C TYR A 180 -0.80 -16.65 6.61
N LEU A 181 -0.29 -15.84 7.53
CA LEU A 181 0.97 -15.12 7.37
C LEU A 181 2.17 -15.86 7.98
N SER A 182 2.00 -17.14 8.34
CA SER A 182 3.05 -18.01 8.90
C SER A 182 3.80 -17.39 10.08
N PHE A 183 3.08 -16.78 11.02
CA PHE A 183 3.62 -16.45 12.32
C PHE A 183 3.71 -17.74 13.18
N SER A 184 4.77 -17.84 14.00
CA SER A 184 5.02 -19.03 14.84
C SER A 184 3.92 -19.31 15.87
N SER A 185 3.17 -18.27 16.29
CA SER A 185 2.01 -18.37 17.15
C SER A 185 1.16 -17.10 17.07
N GLN A 186 -0.10 -17.20 17.51
CA GLN A 186 -0.97 -16.04 17.65
C GLN A 186 -0.37 -14.98 18.61
N SER A 187 0.22 -15.40 19.72
CA SER A 187 0.84 -14.49 20.69
C SER A 187 2.01 -13.72 20.06
N HIS A 188 2.86 -14.40 19.30
CA HIS A 188 3.95 -13.76 18.58
C HIS A 188 3.42 -12.75 17.53
N PHE A 189 2.38 -13.12 16.80
CA PHE A 189 1.72 -12.20 15.87
C PHE A 189 1.19 -10.93 16.58
N ILE A 190 0.46 -11.10 17.70
CA ILE A 190 -0.10 -9.97 18.46
C ILE A 190 1.01 -9.03 18.93
N GLN A 191 2.09 -9.57 19.48
CA GLN A 191 3.23 -8.77 19.98
C GLN A 191 3.89 -7.98 18.84
N ILE A 192 4.17 -8.61 17.71
CA ILE A 192 4.79 -7.95 16.54
C ILE A 192 3.84 -6.91 15.95
N PHE A 193 2.56 -7.24 15.80
CA PHE A 193 1.54 -6.34 15.27
C PHE A 193 1.38 -5.08 16.13
N GLU A 194 1.32 -5.25 17.45
CA GLU A 194 1.21 -4.13 18.40
C GLU A 194 2.47 -3.25 18.37
N GLY A 195 3.65 -3.85 18.27
CA GLY A 195 4.91 -3.13 18.14
C GLY A 195 4.98 -2.22 16.89
N TYR A 196 4.38 -2.65 15.76
CA TYR A 196 4.37 -1.87 14.51
C TYR A 196 3.23 -0.86 14.43
N THR A 197 2.05 -1.18 14.98
CA THR A 197 0.84 -0.38 14.78
C THR A 197 0.41 0.44 15.99
N GLY A 198 0.99 0.17 17.16
CA GLY A 198 0.59 0.75 18.44
C GLY A 198 -0.74 0.22 18.99
N LEU A 199 -1.39 -0.74 18.32
CA LEU A 199 -2.67 -1.32 18.69
C LEU A 199 -2.62 -2.85 18.58
N THR A 200 -3.32 -3.55 19.51
CA THR A 200 -3.53 -4.98 19.32
C THR A 200 -4.39 -5.24 18.06
N PRO A 201 -4.26 -6.40 17.39
CA PRO A 201 -5.07 -6.74 16.21
C PRO A 201 -6.57 -6.58 16.44
N LYS A 202 -7.07 -6.93 17.63
CA LYS A 202 -8.48 -6.76 18.00
C LYS A 202 -8.87 -5.28 18.02
N LYS A 203 -8.13 -4.44 18.78
CA LYS A 203 -8.38 -3.00 18.85
C LYS A 203 -8.24 -2.32 17.48
N TYR A 204 -7.31 -2.81 16.65
CA TYR A 204 -7.12 -2.33 15.31
C TYR A 204 -8.34 -2.65 14.43
N ARG A 205 -8.86 -3.89 14.48
CA ARG A 205 -10.09 -4.28 13.79
C ARG A 205 -11.28 -3.44 14.27
N ASP A 206 -11.53 -3.38 15.56
CA ASP A 206 -12.65 -2.64 16.13
C ASP A 206 -12.67 -1.17 15.67
N LYS A 207 -11.50 -0.57 15.48
CA LYS A 207 -11.34 0.82 15.07
C LYS A 207 -11.44 1.02 13.55
N TYR A 208 -10.97 0.09 12.74
CA TYR A 208 -10.75 0.30 11.30
C TYR A 208 -11.50 -0.68 10.40
N TYR A 209 -12.23 -1.64 10.96
CA TYR A 209 -13.01 -2.58 10.17
C TYR A 209 -14.07 -1.84 9.36
N LYS A 210 -14.12 -2.13 8.06
CA LYS A 210 -15.14 -1.65 7.16
C LYS A 210 -15.92 -2.86 6.66
N SER A 211 -17.14 -3.05 7.17
CA SER A 211 -18.05 -4.02 6.57
C SER A 211 -18.19 -3.71 5.07
N MET A 212 -18.10 -4.73 4.24
CA MET A 212 -18.32 -4.61 2.79
C MET A 212 -19.80 -4.68 2.41
N TRP A 213 -20.72 -4.47 3.41
CA TRP A 213 -22.18 -4.46 3.21
C TRP A 213 -22.77 -3.11 3.54
#